data_7c1a8c2119746cdc07bbafbebc97f523
#
_entry.id   7c1a8c2119746cdc07bbafbebc97f523
#
_cell.length_a   1.000
_cell.length_b   1.000
_cell.length_c   1.000
_cell.angle_alpha   90.00
_cell.angle_beta   90.00
_cell.angle_gamma   90.00
#
_symmetry.space_group_name_H-M   'P 1'
#
loop_
_entity.id
_entity.type
_entity.pdbx_description
1 polymer ?
#
loop_
_entity_poly.entity_id
_entity_poly.type
_entity_poly.pdbx_seq_one_letter_code
_entity_poly.pdbx_strand_id
1 'polypeptide(L)'
;MLMNAELYQRLNYEIMMLEKAKKEYVTRLELLRDCKGAYLRRSKPGKGKHYYYSVKRNGSKTYEYLGPSDNRIVKRVREVRFLEEAIRRIDRDLDLMKALLDGFLPYDPSHIAESLPATYRCDIPPSSELYEIEGKKWMTRRLEDQKRFPENYPANKKHRTSDGIWVKTVSEVALYEMVKSAGLALIYELPLPMKDYGPPLYPDITVLSPIDMKSEIIIEYVGRLDQRDYCGEFARKVGRYIKSGYKPGTNLFFIFSDGEGHIDSMQIKKVIADIKGIRN
;
A
#
# COMPACT_ATOMS: atom_id res chain seq x y z
N MET A 1 12.04 7.81 -4.21
CA MET A 1 12.55 6.70 -5.06
C MET A 1 11.73 5.41 -4.93
N LEU A 2 11.36 4.95 -3.73
CA LEU A 2 10.72 3.64 -3.50
C LEU A 2 9.25 3.54 -3.96
N MET A 3 8.44 4.59 -3.83
CA MET A 3 7.04 4.58 -4.28
C MET A 3 6.91 4.36 -5.81
N ASN A 4 7.89 4.87 -6.58
CA ASN A 4 7.92 4.70 -8.03
C ASN A 4 8.35 3.29 -8.46
N ALA A 5 9.24 2.65 -7.71
CA ALA A 5 9.66 1.27 -7.98
C ALA A 5 8.53 0.27 -7.69
N GLU A 6 7.77 0.47 -6.61
CA GLU A 6 6.62 -0.37 -6.28
C GLU A 6 5.51 -0.25 -7.34
N LEU A 7 5.20 0.98 -7.77
CA LEU A 7 4.22 1.20 -8.83
C LEU A 7 4.66 0.51 -10.13
N TYR A 8 5.93 0.63 -10.49
CA TYR A 8 6.52 -0.01 -11.66
C TYR A 8 6.42 -1.54 -11.59
N GLN A 9 6.78 -2.14 -10.46
CA GLN A 9 6.67 -3.58 -10.25
C GLN A 9 5.21 -4.04 -10.31
N ARG A 10 4.29 -3.30 -9.69
CA ARG A 10 2.88 -3.61 -9.68
C ARG A 10 2.27 -3.53 -11.08
N LEU A 11 2.60 -2.51 -11.86
CA LEU A 11 2.16 -2.38 -13.25
C LEU A 11 2.66 -3.55 -14.11
N ASN A 12 3.94 -3.92 -13.99
CA ASN A 12 4.48 -5.08 -14.71
C ASN A 12 3.79 -6.38 -14.32
N TYR A 13 3.48 -6.59 -13.04
CA TYR A 13 2.73 -7.74 -12.59
C TYR A 13 1.31 -7.78 -13.18
N GLU A 14 0.59 -6.65 -13.17
CA GLU A 14 -0.75 -6.56 -13.75
C GLU A 14 -0.73 -6.80 -15.27
N ILE A 15 0.25 -6.26 -15.98
CA ILE A 15 0.45 -6.51 -17.42
C ILE A 15 0.63 -8.01 -17.66
N MET A 16 1.51 -8.67 -16.91
CA MET A 16 1.75 -10.12 -17.04
C MET A 16 0.47 -10.93 -16.80
N MET A 17 -0.32 -10.56 -15.79
CA MET A 17 -1.58 -11.24 -15.48
C MET A 17 -2.63 -11.03 -16.57
N LEU A 18 -2.74 -9.82 -17.12
CA LEU A 18 -3.65 -9.53 -18.23
C LEU A 18 -3.23 -10.23 -19.53
N GLU A 19 -1.95 -10.29 -19.83
CA GLU A 19 -1.43 -11.04 -21.00
C GLU A 19 -1.72 -12.54 -20.88
N LYS A 20 -1.57 -13.11 -19.69
CA LYS A 20 -1.95 -14.50 -19.41
C LYS A 20 -3.44 -14.73 -19.62
N ALA A 21 -4.29 -13.88 -19.01
CA ALA A 21 -5.74 -13.99 -19.18
C ALA A 21 -6.17 -13.85 -20.64
N LYS A 22 -5.56 -12.90 -21.38
CA LYS A 22 -5.80 -12.75 -22.82
C LYS A 22 -5.50 -14.02 -23.59
N LYS A 23 -4.35 -14.65 -23.33
CA LYS A 23 -3.95 -15.91 -23.98
C LYS A 23 -4.97 -17.03 -23.74
N GLU A 24 -5.43 -17.16 -22.49
CA GLU A 24 -6.46 -18.15 -22.14
C GLU A 24 -7.79 -17.87 -22.87
N TYR A 25 -8.21 -16.59 -22.92
CA TYR A 25 -9.45 -16.19 -23.60
C TYR A 25 -9.38 -16.38 -25.12
N VAL A 26 -8.23 -16.08 -25.74
CA VAL A 26 -8.01 -16.34 -27.17
C VAL A 26 -8.11 -17.83 -27.47
N THR A 27 -7.42 -18.66 -26.69
CA THR A 27 -7.49 -20.14 -26.85
C THR A 27 -8.93 -20.63 -26.69
N ARG A 28 -9.67 -20.10 -25.71
CA ARG A 28 -11.08 -20.46 -25.51
C ARG A 28 -11.97 -20.01 -26.65
N LEU A 29 -11.72 -18.82 -27.21
CA LEU A 29 -12.45 -18.31 -28.37
C LEU A 29 -12.24 -19.15 -29.62
N GLU A 30 -11.04 -19.69 -29.82
CA GLU A 30 -10.75 -20.61 -30.94
C GLU A 30 -11.56 -21.90 -30.87
N LEU A 31 -11.81 -22.42 -29.66
CA LEU A 31 -12.67 -23.60 -29.45
C LEU A 31 -14.16 -23.30 -29.76
N LEU A 32 -14.53 -22.05 -29.85
CA LEU A 32 -15.88 -21.56 -30.12
C LEU A 32 -16.03 -20.95 -31.53
N ARG A 33 -15.06 -21.18 -32.41
CA ARG A 33 -14.99 -20.58 -33.75
C ARG A 33 -16.25 -20.79 -34.62
N ASP A 34 -16.95 -21.87 -34.38
CA ASP A 34 -18.23 -22.18 -35.06
C ASP A 34 -19.36 -21.23 -34.68
N CYS A 35 -19.25 -20.55 -33.54
CA CYS A 35 -20.19 -19.51 -33.10
C CYS A 35 -19.70 -18.08 -33.36
N LYS A 36 -18.51 -17.91 -33.99
CA LYS A 36 -17.93 -16.59 -34.28
C LYS A 36 -18.81 -15.85 -35.31
N GLY A 37 -19.08 -14.57 -35.06
CA GLY A 37 -19.94 -13.74 -35.91
C GLY A 37 -21.44 -14.01 -35.76
N ALA A 38 -21.83 -14.94 -34.90
CA ALA A 38 -23.22 -15.22 -34.60
C ALA A 38 -23.86 -14.11 -33.72
N TYR A 39 -25.14 -13.88 -33.95
CA TYR A 39 -25.94 -12.92 -33.18
C TYR A 39 -27.13 -13.61 -32.55
N LEU A 40 -27.43 -13.25 -31.29
CA LEU A 40 -28.65 -13.68 -30.63
C LEU A 40 -29.68 -12.54 -30.69
N ARG A 41 -30.88 -12.88 -31.14
CA ARG A 41 -32.04 -12.01 -31.07
C ARG A 41 -33.03 -12.59 -30.06
N ARG A 42 -33.49 -11.75 -29.14
CA ARG A 42 -34.49 -12.14 -28.16
C ARG A 42 -35.90 -11.84 -28.71
N SER A 43 -36.88 -12.74 -28.47
CA SER A 43 -38.29 -12.45 -28.76
C SER A 43 -38.80 -11.26 -27.92
N LYS A 44 -39.85 -10.60 -28.43
CA LYS A 44 -40.49 -9.45 -27.73
C LYS A 44 -40.95 -9.85 -26.32
N PRO A 45 -40.93 -8.94 -25.34
CA PRO A 45 -41.39 -9.21 -23.99
C PRO A 45 -42.87 -9.67 -23.99
N GLY A 46 -43.17 -10.73 -23.22
CA GLY A 46 -44.54 -11.21 -23.02
C GLY A 46 -44.78 -12.71 -23.22
N LYS A 47 -43.96 -13.40 -23.99
CA LYS A 47 -44.11 -14.84 -24.25
C LYS A 47 -42.78 -15.59 -24.06
N GLY A 48 -42.36 -15.76 -22.85
CA GLY A 48 -41.12 -16.55 -22.54
C GLY A 48 -39.83 -15.92 -23.09
N LYS A 49 -38.66 -16.36 -22.54
CA LYS A 49 -37.34 -15.90 -23.02
C LYS A 49 -36.84 -16.83 -24.15
N HIS A 50 -37.34 -16.62 -25.36
CA HIS A 50 -36.93 -17.38 -26.54
C HIS A 50 -35.84 -16.63 -27.30
N TYR A 51 -34.88 -17.37 -27.87
CA TYR A 51 -33.74 -16.85 -28.61
C TYR A 51 -33.72 -17.38 -30.03
N TYR A 52 -33.30 -16.49 -30.91
CA TYR A 52 -33.03 -16.84 -32.31
C TYR A 52 -31.55 -16.66 -32.59
N TYR A 53 -30.99 -17.61 -33.27
CA TYR A 53 -29.62 -17.61 -33.72
C TYR A 53 -29.58 -17.07 -35.14
N SER A 54 -28.74 -16.10 -35.43
CA SER A 54 -28.52 -15.65 -36.79
C SER A 54 -27.05 -15.76 -37.19
N VAL A 55 -26.78 -16.38 -38.29
CA VAL A 55 -25.45 -16.43 -38.92
C VAL A 55 -25.55 -15.79 -40.29
N LYS A 56 -24.56 -14.96 -40.67
CA LYS A 56 -24.37 -14.57 -42.06
C LYS A 56 -23.70 -15.72 -42.80
N ARG A 57 -24.41 -16.35 -43.72
CA ARG A 57 -23.85 -17.28 -44.71
C ARG A 57 -24.04 -16.71 -46.09
N ASN A 58 -22.97 -16.55 -46.85
CA ASN A 58 -23.00 -16.06 -48.26
C ASN A 58 -23.82 -14.76 -48.47
N GLY A 59 -23.62 -13.80 -47.54
CA GLY A 59 -24.33 -12.50 -47.62
C GLY A 59 -25.77 -12.50 -47.08
N SER A 60 -26.41 -13.63 -46.89
CA SER A 60 -27.77 -13.77 -46.38
C SER A 60 -27.80 -14.04 -44.89
N LYS A 61 -28.73 -13.38 -44.18
CA LYS A 61 -28.99 -13.66 -42.76
C LYS A 61 -30.03 -14.78 -42.64
N THR A 62 -29.65 -15.92 -42.14
CA THR A 62 -30.58 -16.99 -41.75
C THR A 62 -30.85 -16.88 -40.23
N TYR A 63 -32.10 -17.15 -39.86
CA TYR A 63 -32.51 -17.17 -38.45
C TYR A 63 -32.97 -18.57 -38.07
N GLU A 64 -32.40 -19.11 -37.03
CA GLU A 64 -32.74 -20.40 -36.46
C GLU A 64 -33.32 -20.18 -35.06
N TYR A 65 -34.42 -20.86 -34.76
CA TYR A 65 -35.04 -20.82 -33.45
C TYR A 65 -34.33 -21.75 -32.49
N LEU A 66 -33.83 -21.22 -31.37
CA LEU A 66 -33.06 -21.94 -30.39
C LEU A 66 -33.83 -22.28 -29.10
N GLY A 67 -35.06 -21.76 -28.96
CA GLY A 67 -35.81 -21.97 -27.71
C GLY A 67 -35.30 -21.17 -26.53
N PRO A 68 -35.33 -21.73 -25.31
CA PRO A 68 -35.04 -21.01 -24.06
C PRO A 68 -33.56 -20.67 -23.86
N SER A 69 -33.25 -19.89 -22.83
CA SER A 69 -31.91 -19.34 -22.56
C SER A 69 -30.85 -20.35 -22.09
N ASP A 70 -31.26 -21.54 -21.73
CA ASP A 70 -30.40 -22.68 -21.31
C ASP A 70 -29.87 -23.51 -22.46
N ASN A 71 -30.37 -23.27 -23.69
CA ASN A 71 -29.86 -23.92 -24.90
C ASN A 71 -28.34 -23.78 -25.01
N ARG A 72 -27.66 -24.88 -25.35
CA ARG A 72 -26.20 -24.95 -25.45
C ARG A 72 -25.61 -23.93 -26.43
N ILE A 73 -26.28 -23.69 -27.58
CA ILE A 73 -25.85 -22.71 -28.60
C ILE A 73 -25.97 -21.29 -28.04
N VAL A 74 -27.05 -20.99 -27.35
CA VAL A 74 -27.23 -19.68 -26.70
C VAL A 74 -26.11 -19.39 -25.72
N LYS A 75 -25.73 -20.35 -24.86
CA LYS A 75 -24.61 -20.24 -23.92
C LYS A 75 -23.28 -19.99 -24.64
N ARG A 76 -22.99 -20.75 -25.70
CA ARG A 76 -21.76 -20.62 -26.50
C ARG A 76 -21.65 -19.26 -27.19
N VAL A 77 -22.72 -18.77 -27.82
CA VAL A 77 -22.72 -17.44 -28.47
C VAL A 77 -22.54 -16.31 -27.45
N ARG A 78 -23.13 -16.43 -26.27
CA ARG A 78 -22.92 -15.48 -25.15
C ARG A 78 -21.45 -15.51 -24.68
N GLU A 79 -20.88 -16.69 -24.54
CA GLU A 79 -19.49 -16.86 -24.18
C GLU A 79 -18.55 -16.22 -25.21
N VAL A 80 -18.80 -16.44 -26.52
CA VAL A 80 -18.04 -15.77 -27.59
C VAL A 80 -18.09 -14.25 -27.43
N ARG A 81 -19.27 -13.68 -27.21
CA ARG A 81 -19.43 -12.23 -27.04
C ARG A 81 -18.72 -11.70 -25.82
N PHE A 82 -18.80 -12.44 -24.71
CA PHE A 82 -18.08 -12.09 -23.51
C PHE A 82 -16.57 -12.09 -23.75
N LEU A 83 -16.04 -13.16 -24.37
CA LEU A 83 -14.60 -13.29 -24.64
C LEU A 83 -14.10 -12.20 -25.60
N GLU A 84 -14.85 -11.92 -26.69
CA GLU A 84 -14.50 -10.83 -27.62
C GLU A 84 -14.43 -9.47 -26.91
N GLU A 85 -15.40 -9.16 -26.05
CA GLU A 85 -15.42 -7.90 -25.30
C GLU A 85 -14.34 -7.86 -24.23
N ALA A 86 -14.09 -8.98 -23.54
CA ALA A 86 -13.05 -9.08 -22.52
C ALA A 86 -11.66 -8.89 -23.15
N ILE A 87 -11.37 -9.54 -24.28
CA ILE A 87 -10.11 -9.38 -25.01
C ILE A 87 -9.93 -7.91 -25.43
N ARG A 88 -10.96 -7.29 -25.98
CA ARG A 88 -10.90 -5.88 -26.40
C ARG A 88 -10.59 -4.93 -25.25
N ARG A 89 -11.16 -5.18 -24.06
CA ARG A 89 -10.86 -4.39 -22.86
C ARG A 89 -9.45 -4.62 -22.35
N ILE A 90 -9.03 -5.88 -22.31
CA ILE A 90 -7.66 -6.23 -21.92
C ILE A 90 -6.64 -5.57 -22.85
N ASP A 91 -6.87 -5.58 -24.16
CA ASP A 91 -5.97 -4.93 -25.13
C ASP A 91 -5.84 -3.44 -24.85
N ARG A 92 -6.96 -2.75 -24.66
CA ARG A 92 -6.96 -1.34 -24.30
C ARG A 92 -6.21 -1.05 -23.00
N ASP A 93 -6.43 -1.87 -21.97
CA ASP A 93 -5.80 -1.68 -20.67
C ASP A 93 -4.30 -1.97 -20.75
N LEU A 94 -3.88 -2.99 -21.53
CA LEU A 94 -2.47 -3.27 -21.81
C LEU A 94 -1.78 -2.11 -22.54
N ASP A 95 -2.43 -1.54 -23.56
CA ASP A 95 -1.88 -0.40 -24.31
C ASP A 95 -1.67 0.80 -23.40
N LEU A 96 -2.65 1.10 -22.52
CA LEU A 96 -2.56 2.20 -21.55
C LEU A 96 -1.45 1.96 -20.52
N MET A 97 -1.36 0.74 -19.98
CA MET A 97 -0.34 0.40 -18.97
C MET A 97 1.07 0.42 -19.57
N LYS A 98 1.24 -0.12 -20.78
CA LYS A 98 2.53 -0.09 -21.49
C LYS A 98 2.95 1.34 -21.85
N ALA A 99 2.03 2.16 -22.35
CA ALA A 99 2.31 3.57 -22.62
C ALA A 99 2.69 4.34 -21.33
N LEU A 100 2.03 4.01 -20.21
CA LEU A 100 2.38 4.58 -18.92
C LEU A 100 3.80 4.17 -18.50
N LEU A 101 4.17 2.89 -18.64
CA LEU A 101 5.53 2.43 -18.31
C LEU A 101 6.59 3.07 -19.20
N ASP A 102 6.34 3.18 -20.50
CA ASP A 102 7.27 3.77 -21.46
C ASP A 102 7.48 5.28 -21.24
N GLY A 103 6.42 5.97 -20.80
CA GLY A 103 6.46 7.41 -20.52
C GLY A 103 6.79 7.79 -19.08
N PHE A 104 6.88 6.79 -18.18
CA PHE A 104 7.06 7.03 -16.76
C PHE A 104 8.54 7.21 -16.42
N LEU A 105 8.95 8.45 -16.19
CA LEU A 105 10.25 8.78 -15.62
C LEU A 105 10.10 8.91 -14.10
N PRO A 106 10.69 7.99 -13.32
CA PRO A 106 10.70 8.12 -11.86
C PRO A 106 11.30 9.47 -11.45
N TYR A 107 10.61 10.17 -10.53
CA TYR A 107 11.19 11.36 -9.92
C TYR A 107 12.39 10.95 -9.07
N ASP A 108 13.58 11.19 -9.57
CA ASP A 108 14.84 11.03 -8.88
C ASP A 108 15.64 12.33 -9.01
N PRO A 109 15.83 13.08 -7.90
CA PRO A 109 16.61 14.32 -7.91
C PRO A 109 18.00 14.13 -8.50
N SER A 110 18.68 13.01 -8.23
CA SER A 110 20.02 12.72 -8.74
C SER A 110 20.01 12.57 -10.25
N HIS A 111 19.05 11.82 -10.78
CA HIS A 111 18.89 11.62 -12.22
C HIS A 111 18.51 12.93 -12.95
N ILE A 112 17.65 13.75 -12.31
CA ILE A 112 17.33 15.08 -12.84
C ILE A 112 18.58 15.95 -12.88
N ALA A 113 19.36 15.99 -11.79
CA ALA A 113 20.60 16.76 -11.73
C ALA A 113 21.61 16.33 -12.81
N GLU A 114 21.76 15.01 -13.03
CA GLU A 114 22.63 14.47 -14.08
C GLU A 114 22.12 14.80 -15.49
N SER A 115 20.83 14.84 -15.71
CA SER A 115 20.21 15.12 -17.01
C SER A 115 20.29 16.60 -17.40
N LEU A 116 20.54 17.50 -16.44
CA LEU A 116 20.66 18.91 -16.69
C LEU A 116 22.00 19.26 -17.41
N PRO A 117 22.00 20.26 -18.30
CA PRO A 117 23.26 20.84 -18.85
C PRO A 117 24.18 21.25 -17.71
N ALA A 118 25.48 21.13 -17.93
CA ALA A 118 26.52 21.40 -16.92
C ALA A 118 26.39 22.77 -16.22
N THR A 119 25.90 23.76 -16.93
CA THR A 119 25.65 25.13 -16.42
C THR A 119 24.51 25.20 -15.39
N TYR A 120 23.63 24.20 -15.34
CA TYR A 120 22.47 24.14 -14.42
C TYR A 120 22.59 23.04 -13.37
N ARG A 121 23.70 22.29 -13.40
CA ARG A 121 23.98 21.30 -12.34
C ARG A 121 24.32 22.04 -11.07
N CYS A 122 23.50 21.86 -10.05
CA CYS A 122 23.76 22.36 -8.71
C CYS A 122 23.96 21.16 -7.78
N ASP A 123 24.63 21.38 -6.66
CA ASP A 123 24.73 20.37 -5.59
C ASP A 123 23.36 20.19 -4.92
N ILE A 124 22.47 19.46 -5.60
CA ILE A 124 21.20 19.04 -5.01
C ILE A 124 21.52 17.84 -4.14
N PRO A 125 21.30 17.93 -2.82
CA PRO A 125 21.59 16.82 -1.94
C PRO A 125 20.74 15.60 -2.35
N PRO A 126 21.30 14.38 -2.33
CA PRO A 126 20.53 13.16 -2.48
C PRO A 126 19.31 13.17 -1.57
N SER A 127 18.25 12.47 -1.96
CA SER A 127 17.01 12.43 -1.16
C SER A 127 17.25 11.97 0.30
N SER A 128 18.28 11.15 0.54
CA SER A 128 18.74 10.75 1.87
C SER A 128 19.33 11.89 2.68
N GLU A 129 20.14 12.77 2.08
CA GLU A 129 20.71 13.96 2.73
C GLU A 129 19.61 15.00 3.03
N LEU A 130 18.68 15.19 2.10
CA LEU A 130 17.53 16.07 2.33
C LEU A 130 16.70 15.60 3.52
N TYR A 131 16.43 14.30 3.60
CA TYR A 131 15.74 13.71 4.74
C TYR A 131 16.51 13.90 6.05
N GLU A 132 17.83 13.76 6.03
CA GLU A 132 18.67 13.99 7.21
C GLU A 132 18.59 15.45 7.69
N ILE A 133 18.65 16.41 6.76
CA ILE A 133 18.51 17.84 7.06
C ILE A 133 17.13 18.15 7.66
N GLU A 134 16.08 17.72 7.00
CA GLU A 134 14.71 17.96 7.47
C GLU A 134 14.41 17.19 8.77
N GLY A 135 14.95 16.00 8.93
CA GLY A 135 14.88 15.22 10.17
C GLY A 135 15.52 15.94 11.34
N LYS A 136 16.72 16.52 11.17
CA LYS A 136 17.38 17.33 12.22
C LYS A 136 16.55 18.55 12.59
N LYS A 137 16.00 19.26 11.62
CA LYS A 137 15.12 20.43 11.85
C LYS A 137 13.84 20.01 12.62
N TRP A 138 13.22 18.91 12.20
CA TRP A 138 12.03 18.37 12.84
C TRP A 138 12.32 17.95 14.28
N MET A 139 13.39 17.20 14.52
CA MET A 139 13.78 16.76 15.86
C MET A 139 14.03 17.96 16.77
N THR A 140 14.79 18.97 16.33
CA THR A 140 15.07 20.18 17.10
C THR A 140 13.76 20.86 17.54
N ARG A 141 12.86 21.08 16.59
CA ARG A 141 11.56 21.73 16.88
C ARG A 141 10.71 20.90 17.85
N ARG A 142 10.63 19.59 17.62
CA ARG A 142 9.77 18.72 18.42
C ARG A 142 10.33 18.46 19.83
N LEU A 143 11.63 18.45 19.98
CA LEU A 143 12.28 18.39 21.30
C LEU A 143 12.03 19.67 22.13
N GLU A 144 11.97 20.86 21.49
CA GLU A 144 11.54 22.09 22.18
C GLU A 144 10.05 22.03 22.60
N ASP A 145 9.19 21.48 21.74
CA ASP A 145 7.79 21.24 22.09
C ASP A 145 7.65 20.25 23.25
N GLN A 146 8.47 19.19 23.27
CA GLN A 146 8.46 18.18 24.33
C GLN A 146 8.72 18.80 25.72
N LYS A 147 9.58 19.78 25.82
CA LYS A 147 9.89 20.47 27.10
C LYS A 147 8.68 21.16 27.78
N ARG A 148 7.61 21.37 27.02
CA ARG A 148 6.35 21.96 27.53
C ARG A 148 5.46 20.96 28.25
N PHE A 149 5.80 19.69 28.21
CA PHE A 149 5.04 18.61 28.81
C PHE A 149 5.83 17.92 29.92
N PRO A 150 5.16 17.37 30.94
CA PRO A 150 5.85 16.58 31.94
C PRO A 150 6.48 15.34 31.34
N GLU A 151 7.60 14.91 31.87
CA GLU A 151 8.24 13.66 31.49
C GLU A 151 7.37 12.46 31.89
N ASN A 152 7.23 11.50 30.99
CA ASN A 152 6.37 10.33 31.18
C ASN A 152 7.07 9.30 32.09
N TYR A 153 6.63 9.17 33.35
CA TYR A 153 7.13 8.22 34.33
C TYR A 153 8.67 8.12 34.42
N PRO A 154 9.39 9.20 34.75
CA PRO A 154 10.86 9.23 34.72
C PRO A 154 11.49 8.18 35.63
N ALA A 155 10.88 7.85 36.78
CA ALA A 155 11.37 6.83 37.70
C ALA A 155 11.41 5.41 37.10
N ASN A 156 10.68 5.15 36.05
CA ASN A 156 10.62 3.84 35.37
C ASN A 156 11.71 3.68 34.30
N LYS A 157 12.41 4.72 33.93
CA LYS A 157 13.44 4.72 32.88
C LYS A 157 14.77 4.25 33.46
N LYS A 158 15.15 3.01 33.14
CA LYS A 158 16.31 2.32 33.73
C LYS A 158 17.38 1.91 32.72
N HIS A 159 17.08 1.99 31.43
CA HIS A 159 17.96 1.56 30.35
C HIS A 159 18.37 2.77 29.52
N ARG A 160 19.54 2.70 28.88
CA ARG A 160 20.10 3.83 28.15
C ARG A 160 20.38 3.44 26.71
N THR A 161 19.98 4.27 25.75
CA THR A 161 20.28 4.14 24.34
C THR A 161 21.71 4.64 24.02
N SER A 162 22.18 4.37 22.81
CA SER A 162 23.48 4.88 22.32
C SER A 162 23.56 6.41 22.31
N ASP A 163 22.42 7.11 22.14
CA ASP A 163 22.32 8.57 22.21
C ASP A 163 22.20 9.10 23.65
N GLY A 164 22.26 8.22 24.63
CA GLY A 164 22.15 8.61 26.03
C GLY A 164 20.74 8.86 26.54
N ILE A 165 19.71 8.53 25.77
CA ILE A 165 18.31 8.67 26.15
C ILE A 165 17.92 7.55 27.11
N TRP A 166 17.26 7.89 28.22
CA TRP A 166 16.75 6.92 29.17
C TRP A 166 15.39 6.40 28.74
N VAL A 167 15.25 5.05 28.71
CA VAL A 167 14.04 4.34 28.31
C VAL A 167 13.65 3.31 29.38
N LYS A 168 12.42 2.79 29.30
CA LYS A 168 11.84 1.93 30.35
C LYS A 168 12.31 0.49 30.27
N THR A 169 12.51 -0.06 29.08
CA THR A 169 12.79 -1.48 28.87
C THR A 169 13.96 -1.72 27.90
N VAL A 170 14.56 -2.90 27.97
CA VAL A 170 15.58 -3.36 27.00
C VAL A 170 14.99 -3.46 25.60
N SER A 171 13.73 -3.87 25.48
CA SER A 171 13.03 -3.93 24.18
C SER A 171 12.90 -2.56 23.54
N GLU A 172 12.64 -1.52 24.32
CA GLU A 172 12.61 -0.14 23.81
C GLU A 172 14.00 0.35 23.37
N VAL A 173 15.09 -0.09 24.05
CA VAL A 173 16.45 0.17 23.56
C VAL A 173 16.65 -0.48 22.20
N ALA A 174 16.32 -1.77 22.05
CA ALA A 174 16.47 -2.50 20.78
C ALA A 174 15.66 -1.85 19.65
N LEU A 175 14.41 -1.48 19.93
CA LEU A 175 13.56 -0.78 18.98
C LEU A 175 14.18 0.56 18.55
N TYR A 176 14.61 1.37 19.53
CA TYR A 176 15.26 2.67 19.29
C TYR A 176 16.48 2.52 18.37
N GLU A 177 17.40 1.60 18.74
CA GLU A 177 18.64 1.41 17.99
C GLU A 177 18.40 0.90 16.57
N MET A 178 17.43 0.03 16.37
CA MET A 178 17.10 -0.48 15.04
C MET A 178 16.47 0.60 14.14
N VAL A 179 15.57 1.42 14.68
CA VAL A 179 14.96 2.53 13.94
C VAL A 179 16.01 3.59 13.61
N LYS A 180 16.89 3.92 14.56
CA LYS A 180 18.03 4.83 14.36
C LYS A 180 19.01 4.31 13.31
N SER A 181 19.42 3.04 13.40
CA SER A 181 20.34 2.40 12.45
C SER A 181 19.76 2.37 11.03
N ALA A 182 18.46 2.39 10.91
CA ALA A 182 17.79 2.52 9.63
C ALA A 182 17.84 3.95 9.04
N GLY A 183 18.45 4.91 9.73
CA GLY A 183 18.57 6.31 9.29
C GLY A 183 17.25 7.10 9.39
N LEU A 184 16.32 6.68 10.25
CA LEU A 184 15.06 7.38 10.48
C LEU A 184 15.24 8.42 11.59
N ALA A 185 14.76 9.65 11.36
CA ALA A 185 14.69 10.68 12.39
C ALA A 185 13.59 10.32 13.38
N LEU A 186 13.95 10.13 14.66
CA LEU A 186 13.06 9.61 15.67
C LEU A 186 13.15 10.38 16.99
N ILE A 187 12.06 10.38 17.76
CA ILE A 187 12.00 10.90 19.13
C ILE A 187 11.28 9.85 20.00
N TYR A 188 11.89 9.55 21.14
CA TYR A 188 11.32 8.67 22.17
C TYR A 188 10.32 9.45 23.03
N GLU A 189 9.15 8.85 23.29
CA GLU A 189 8.08 9.40 24.13
C GLU A 189 7.72 10.85 23.80
N LEU A 190 7.63 11.20 22.51
CA LEU A 190 7.17 12.51 22.09
C LEU A 190 5.71 12.71 22.52
N PRO A 191 5.38 13.70 23.38
CA PRO A 191 4.02 13.93 23.81
C PRO A 191 3.13 14.37 22.64
N LEU A 192 2.04 13.64 22.41
CA LEU A 192 1.07 13.92 21.37
C LEU A 192 -0.24 14.43 21.99
N PRO A 193 -0.59 15.70 21.80
CA PRO A 193 -1.90 16.22 22.17
C PRO A 193 -3.00 15.51 21.40
N MET A 194 -4.01 15.00 22.11
CA MET A 194 -5.10 14.24 21.53
C MET A 194 -6.33 15.12 21.26
N LYS A 195 -7.05 14.83 20.18
CA LYS A 195 -8.27 15.56 19.80
C LYS A 195 -9.43 15.40 20.79
N ASP A 196 -9.36 14.42 21.67
CA ASP A 196 -10.36 14.18 22.72
C ASP A 196 -10.17 15.07 23.96
N TYR A 197 -9.23 16.04 23.91
CA TYR A 197 -8.85 16.93 25.03
C TYR A 197 -8.40 16.20 26.30
N GLY A 198 -8.16 14.89 26.21
CA GLY A 198 -7.56 14.12 27.30
C GLY A 198 -6.05 14.41 27.46
N PRO A 199 -5.40 13.79 28.46
CA PRO A 199 -3.95 13.95 28.64
C PRO A 199 -3.21 13.50 27.37
N PRO A 200 -2.01 14.07 27.08
CA PRO A 200 -1.24 13.66 25.92
C PRO A 200 -0.92 12.17 25.97
N LEU A 201 -0.80 11.54 24.83
CA LEU A 201 -0.22 10.20 24.70
C LEU A 201 1.28 10.32 24.47
N TYR A 202 2.01 9.36 24.99
CA TYR A 202 3.47 9.24 24.83
C TYR A 202 3.73 7.93 24.08
N PRO A 203 3.83 7.96 22.75
CA PRO A 203 4.21 6.79 21.97
C PRO A 203 5.67 6.40 22.25
N ASP A 204 5.99 5.12 22.17
CA ASP A 204 7.36 4.68 22.42
C ASP A 204 8.32 5.33 21.43
N ILE A 205 7.98 5.38 20.16
CA ILE A 205 8.77 6.11 19.15
C ILE A 205 7.85 6.87 18.21
N THR A 206 8.19 8.12 17.95
CA THR A 206 7.64 8.91 16.84
C THR A 206 8.75 9.16 15.82
N VAL A 207 8.44 8.91 14.55
CA VAL A 207 9.34 9.04 13.40
C VAL A 207 8.82 10.09 12.45
N LEU A 208 9.69 10.92 11.88
CA LEU A 208 9.34 11.73 10.72
C LEU A 208 9.19 10.81 9.49
N SER A 209 8.09 10.94 8.78
CA SER A 209 7.87 10.18 7.54
C SER A 209 8.95 10.48 6.51
N PRO A 210 9.68 9.48 6.01
CA PRO A 210 10.68 9.70 4.95
C PRO A 210 10.05 9.95 3.58
N ILE A 211 8.74 9.72 3.44
CA ILE A 211 8.03 9.85 2.17
C ILE A 211 7.70 11.32 1.88
N ASP A 212 7.12 12.02 2.85
CA ASP A 212 6.67 13.40 2.69
C ASP A 212 7.45 14.43 3.52
N MET A 213 8.32 13.97 4.43
CA MET A 213 9.13 14.79 5.35
C MET A 213 8.28 15.79 6.17
N LYS A 214 7.02 15.45 6.44
CA LYS A 214 6.05 16.28 7.14
C LYS A 214 5.24 15.51 8.18
N SER A 215 4.72 14.36 7.77
CA SER A 215 3.87 13.52 8.61
C SER A 215 4.66 12.82 9.69
N GLU A 216 4.03 12.58 10.82
CA GLU A 216 4.58 11.80 11.92
C GLU A 216 3.99 10.39 11.92
N ILE A 217 4.85 9.41 12.11
CA ILE A 217 4.51 7.99 12.18
C ILE A 217 4.81 7.51 13.60
N ILE A 218 3.87 6.78 14.18
CA ILE A 218 3.97 6.23 15.53
C ILE A 218 4.34 4.77 15.48
N ILE A 219 5.27 4.35 16.32
CA ILE A 219 5.60 2.96 16.58
C ILE A 219 5.41 2.70 18.08
N GLU A 220 4.59 1.71 18.41
CA GLU A 220 4.31 1.24 19.77
C GLU A 220 4.81 -0.18 19.96
N TYR A 221 5.54 -0.41 21.03
CA TYR A 221 5.91 -1.74 21.47
C TYR A 221 4.87 -2.29 22.46
N VAL A 222 4.32 -3.44 22.17
CA VAL A 222 3.24 -4.06 22.95
C VAL A 222 3.74 -5.34 23.59
N GLY A 223 4.22 -5.24 24.83
CA GLY A 223 4.99 -6.30 25.49
C GLY A 223 4.23 -7.17 26.49
N ARG A 224 2.98 -6.88 26.81
CA ARG A 224 2.30 -7.48 27.99
C ARG A 224 0.86 -7.87 27.73
N LEU A 225 0.58 -8.44 26.55
CA LEU A 225 -0.79 -8.85 26.18
C LEU A 225 -1.33 -10.06 26.98
N ASP A 226 -0.47 -10.74 27.73
CA ASP A 226 -0.84 -11.75 28.72
C ASP A 226 -1.59 -11.16 29.92
N GLN A 227 -1.50 -9.86 30.15
CA GLN A 227 -2.10 -9.16 31.29
C GLN A 227 -3.40 -8.46 30.91
N ARG A 228 -4.51 -8.88 31.51
CA ARG A 228 -5.86 -8.38 31.19
C ARG A 228 -6.02 -6.87 31.35
N ASP A 229 -5.47 -6.29 32.42
CA ASP A 229 -5.56 -4.85 32.68
C ASP A 229 -4.79 -4.06 31.63
N TYR A 230 -3.62 -4.54 31.25
CA TYR A 230 -2.81 -3.95 30.19
C TYR A 230 -3.53 -3.98 28.83
N CYS A 231 -4.21 -5.09 28.49
CA CYS A 231 -5.01 -5.18 27.26
C CYS A 231 -6.10 -4.10 27.23
N GLY A 232 -6.78 -3.85 28.34
CA GLY A 232 -7.79 -2.80 28.45
C GLY A 232 -7.22 -1.39 28.27
N GLU A 233 -6.05 -1.11 28.83
CA GLU A 233 -5.35 0.15 28.67
C GLU A 233 -4.85 0.36 27.25
N PHE A 234 -4.27 -0.69 26.65
CA PHE A 234 -3.83 -0.68 25.28
C PHE A 234 -4.98 -0.42 24.30
N ALA A 235 -6.11 -1.11 24.46
CA ALA A 235 -7.29 -0.88 23.63
C ALA A 235 -7.79 0.56 23.70
N ARG A 236 -7.81 1.15 24.89
CA ARG A 236 -8.17 2.57 25.10
C ARG A 236 -7.16 3.50 24.41
N LYS A 237 -5.85 3.24 24.55
CA LYS A 237 -4.77 4.00 23.90
C LYS A 237 -4.93 3.97 22.36
N VAL A 238 -5.14 2.80 21.79
CA VAL A 238 -5.39 2.62 20.33
C VAL A 238 -6.63 3.39 19.89
N GLY A 239 -7.72 3.30 20.65
CA GLY A 239 -8.95 4.06 20.35
C GLY A 239 -8.73 5.57 20.31
N ARG A 240 -7.88 6.13 21.18
CA ARG A 240 -7.51 7.55 21.19
C ARG A 240 -6.66 7.92 19.98
N TYR A 241 -5.70 7.08 19.58
CA TYR A 241 -4.93 7.29 18.36
C TYR A 241 -5.83 7.36 17.12
N ILE A 242 -6.73 6.39 16.98
CA ILE A 242 -7.66 6.33 15.84
C ILE A 242 -8.57 7.56 15.79
N LYS A 243 -9.15 7.97 16.92
CA LYS A 243 -9.96 9.21 17.02
C LYS A 243 -9.16 10.47 16.65
N SER A 244 -7.86 10.47 16.88
CA SER A 244 -6.97 11.57 16.53
C SER A 244 -6.47 11.54 15.08
N GLY A 245 -6.86 10.52 14.30
CA GLY A 245 -6.56 10.42 12.88
C GLY A 245 -5.38 9.51 12.53
N TYR A 246 -4.82 8.82 13.54
CA TYR A 246 -3.80 7.79 13.27
C TYR A 246 -4.45 6.51 12.76
N LYS A 247 -3.83 5.88 11.75
CA LYS A 247 -4.36 4.71 11.07
C LYS A 247 -3.38 3.55 11.19
N PRO A 248 -3.79 2.41 11.80
CA PRO A 248 -2.96 1.21 11.84
C PRO A 248 -2.51 0.77 10.44
N GLY A 249 -1.24 0.43 10.31
CA GLY A 249 -0.63 0.04 9.04
C GLY A 249 -0.32 1.19 8.06
N THR A 250 -0.55 2.44 8.46
CA THR A 250 -0.24 3.64 7.65
C THR A 250 0.69 4.59 8.40
N ASN A 251 0.23 5.16 9.51
CA ASN A 251 1.00 6.07 10.35
C ASN A 251 0.95 5.68 11.85
N LEU A 252 0.49 4.46 12.14
CA LEU A 252 0.47 3.85 13.46
C LEU A 252 0.84 2.37 13.32
N PHE A 253 1.97 1.98 13.89
CA PHE A 253 2.48 0.62 13.83
C PHE A 253 2.62 0.03 15.22
N PHE A 254 2.35 -1.25 15.34
CA PHE A 254 2.50 -2.00 16.58
C PHE A 254 3.52 -3.12 16.38
N ILE A 255 4.40 -3.28 17.36
CA ILE A 255 5.37 -4.36 17.43
C ILE A 255 5.04 -5.16 18.68
N PHE A 256 4.68 -6.40 18.51
CA PHE A 256 4.26 -7.27 19.60
C PHE A 256 5.44 -8.09 20.10
N SER A 257 5.55 -8.26 21.43
CA SER A 257 6.44 -9.26 22.00
C SER A 257 5.97 -10.67 21.63
N ASP A 258 6.89 -11.63 21.67
CA ASP A 258 6.52 -13.03 21.80
C ASP A 258 5.82 -13.30 23.16
N GLY A 259 5.34 -14.52 23.38
CA GLY A 259 4.70 -14.89 24.64
C GLY A 259 5.61 -14.82 25.86
N GLU A 260 6.94 -14.68 25.69
CA GLU A 260 7.95 -14.58 26.74
C GLU A 260 8.45 -13.15 26.98
N GLY A 261 7.91 -12.18 26.25
CA GLY A 261 8.24 -10.76 26.40
C GLY A 261 9.47 -10.31 25.59
N HIS A 262 9.99 -11.16 24.69
CA HIS A 262 11.09 -10.78 23.82
C HIS A 262 10.59 -10.00 22.61
N ILE A 263 11.45 -9.11 22.14
CA ILE A 263 11.17 -8.34 20.92
C ILE A 263 11.59 -9.13 19.68
N ASP A 264 10.68 -9.22 18.71
CA ASP A 264 10.99 -9.82 17.42
C ASP A 264 11.63 -8.79 16.48
N SER A 265 12.92 -8.93 16.24
CA SER A 265 13.68 -8.06 15.34
C SER A 265 13.17 -8.10 13.89
N MET A 266 12.52 -9.19 13.46
CA MET A 266 11.94 -9.28 12.12
C MET A 266 10.69 -8.43 11.98
N GLN A 267 9.84 -8.33 13.03
CA GLN A 267 8.73 -7.40 13.05
C GLN A 267 9.22 -5.96 12.95
N ILE A 268 10.29 -5.59 13.70
CA ILE A 268 10.87 -4.24 13.61
C ILE A 268 11.34 -3.95 12.18
N LYS A 269 12.10 -4.86 11.57
CA LYS A 269 12.59 -4.71 10.19
C LYS A 269 11.45 -4.52 9.21
N LYS A 270 10.37 -5.29 9.36
CA LYS A 270 9.18 -5.17 8.53
C LYS A 270 8.51 -3.79 8.68
N VAL A 271 8.31 -3.34 9.91
CA VAL A 271 7.74 -2.01 10.17
C VAL A 271 8.63 -0.90 9.60
N ILE A 272 9.95 -0.99 9.75
CA ILE A 272 10.90 -0.05 9.14
C ILE A 272 10.79 -0.06 7.62
N ALA A 273 10.68 -1.23 7.00
CA ALA A 273 10.49 -1.36 5.55
C ALA A 273 9.17 -0.72 5.10
N ASP A 274 8.08 -0.98 5.82
CA ASP A 274 6.77 -0.35 5.54
C ASP A 274 6.83 1.18 5.66
N ILE A 275 7.50 1.71 6.70
CA ILE A 275 7.69 3.16 6.90
C ILE A 275 8.50 3.77 5.75
N LYS A 276 9.52 3.08 5.26
CA LYS A 276 10.35 3.52 4.13
C LYS A 276 9.68 3.30 2.77
N GLY A 277 8.50 2.68 2.71
CA GLY A 277 7.83 2.29 1.47
C GLY A 277 8.54 1.13 0.76
N ILE A 278 9.37 0.36 1.47
CA ILE A 278 10.05 -0.84 0.94
C ILE A 278 9.13 -2.03 1.26
N ARG A 279 8.18 -2.32 0.41
CA ARG A 279 7.41 -3.57 0.52
C ARG A 279 8.17 -4.66 -0.21
N ASN A 280 8.58 -5.69 0.55
CA ASN A 280 9.12 -6.94 0.02
C ASN A 280 8.01 -7.78 -0.61
#